data_66b83e8e06f33bb2b17999a3d54a6a40
#
_entry.id   66b83e8e06f33bb2b17999a3d54a6a40
#
_cell.length_a   1.000
_cell.length_b   1.000
_cell.length_c   1.000
_cell.angle_alpha   90.00
_cell.angle_beta   90.00
_cell.angle_gamma   90.00
#
_symmetry.space_group_name_H-M   'P 1'
#
loop_
_entity.id
_entity.type
_entity.pdbx_description
1 polymer ?
#
loop_
_entity_poly.entity_id
_entity_poly.type
_entity_poly.pdbx_seq_one_letter_code
_entity_poly.pdbx_strand_id
1 'polypeptide(L)'
;MPDRVFTGDTLLIRGTGRTDFQNGDPRAQYDSIFGRLLKLPDATLVYPAHDYKGDTVSTIGEEKAFNPRLQVKSINEYVELMNNLKLANPKMMDVAVPANMKVGLHQDEIARRGWAITAAQSLSIVGKPDVALIDLRERTERERHGTIPGSLHVPYPSLLENISEGGMLHELAKSTSKRLLFCCAFGERSAMAVQAAQDAGLVSACHIQGGIDAWKKASGPLTH
;
A
#
# COMPACT_ATOMS: atom_id res chain seq x y z
N MET A 1 -22.47 18.82 -19.41
CA MET A 1 -22.79 17.65 -18.53
C MET A 1 -21.61 16.71 -18.53
N PRO A 2 -21.33 15.99 -17.45
CA PRO A 2 -20.29 14.97 -17.49
C PRO A 2 -20.67 13.88 -18.50
N ASP A 3 -19.77 13.57 -19.42
CA ASP A 3 -19.94 12.55 -20.43
C ASP A 3 -19.46 11.16 -19.97
N ARG A 4 -18.75 11.10 -18.83
CA ARG A 4 -18.17 9.89 -18.27
C ARG A 4 -18.04 9.93 -16.75
N VAL A 5 -18.01 8.76 -16.12
CA VAL A 5 -17.79 8.60 -14.68
C VAL A 5 -16.81 7.44 -14.44
N PHE A 6 -15.85 7.66 -13.55
CA PHE A 6 -14.93 6.63 -13.06
C PHE A 6 -15.49 6.10 -11.75
N THR A 7 -15.91 4.84 -11.76
CA THR A 7 -16.69 4.23 -10.67
C THR A 7 -15.86 3.41 -9.69
N GLY A 8 -14.55 3.29 -9.94
CA GLY A 8 -13.73 2.38 -9.14
C GLY A 8 -14.31 0.98 -9.16
N ASP A 9 -14.32 0.33 -7.99
CA ASP A 9 -14.97 -0.97 -7.80
C ASP A 9 -16.42 -0.86 -7.30
N THR A 10 -16.95 0.36 -7.11
CA THR A 10 -18.34 0.52 -6.65
C THR A 10 -19.33 -0.01 -7.67
N LEU A 11 -19.19 0.36 -8.94
CA LEU A 11 -19.98 -0.14 -10.05
C LEU A 11 -19.07 -0.69 -11.14
N LEU A 12 -19.21 -1.96 -11.44
CA LEU A 12 -18.52 -2.67 -12.52
C LEU A 12 -19.47 -2.90 -13.68
N ILE A 13 -18.96 -3.22 -14.86
CA ILE A 13 -19.82 -3.60 -16.00
C ILE A 13 -20.50 -4.92 -15.69
N ARG A 14 -21.84 -4.90 -15.67
CA ARG A 14 -22.70 -6.05 -15.30
C ARG A 14 -22.39 -6.63 -13.92
N GLY A 15 -21.97 -5.76 -12.98
CA GLY A 15 -21.63 -6.16 -11.62
C GLY A 15 -21.40 -4.97 -10.68
N THR A 16 -20.98 -5.26 -9.46
CA THR A 16 -20.55 -4.28 -8.45
C THR A 16 -19.34 -4.84 -7.70
N GLY A 17 -18.61 -4.03 -6.97
CA GLY A 17 -17.64 -4.53 -6.02
C GLY A 17 -18.26 -5.41 -4.93
N ARG A 18 -17.45 -6.21 -4.27
CA ARG A 18 -17.85 -7.01 -3.10
C ARG A 18 -17.94 -6.11 -1.88
N THR A 19 -18.80 -6.49 -0.95
CA THR A 19 -18.97 -5.80 0.34
C THR A 19 -18.73 -6.73 1.54
N ASP A 20 -18.31 -7.95 1.30
CA ASP A 20 -18.01 -8.98 2.31
C ASP A 20 -16.57 -8.91 2.86
N PHE A 21 -15.83 -7.86 2.48
CA PHE A 21 -14.52 -7.57 3.03
C PHE A 21 -14.61 -6.58 4.19
N GLN A 22 -13.52 -6.46 4.93
CA GLN A 22 -13.41 -5.49 6.02
C GLN A 22 -13.78 -4.08 5.52
N ASN A 23 -14.61 -3.39 6.32
CA ASN A 23 -15.20 -2.08 6.02
C ASN A 23 -16.14 -2.08 4.80
N GLY A 24 -16.49 -3.25 4.24
CA GLY A 24 -17.52 -3.36 3.23
C GLY A 24 -18.89 -3.11 3.85
N ASP A 25 -19.68 -2.22 3.22
CA ASP A 25 -21.06 -1.92 3.64
C ASP A 25 -21.98 -1.92 2.41
N PRO A 26 -22.85 -2.93 2.28
CA PRO A 26 -23.76 -3.01 1.14
C PRO A 26 -24.82 -1.89 1.15
N ARG A 27 -25.17 -1.31 2.30
CA ARG A 27 -26.09 -0.17 2.37
C ARG A 27 -25.46 1.10 1.84
N ALA A 28 -24.24 1.40 2.26
CA ALA A 28 -23.48 2.53 1.75
C ALA A 28 -23.19 2.40 0.25
N GLN A 29 -22.94 1.17 -0.23
CA GLN A 29 -22.77 0.91 -1.65
C GLN A 29 -24.08 1.14 -2.42
N TYR A 30 -25.23 0.67 -1.90
CA TYR A 30 -26.54 0.93 -2.48
C TYR A 30 -26.79 2.44 -2.62
N ASP A 31 -26.59 3.20 -1.56
CA ASP A 31 -26.77 4.66 -1.58
C ASP A 31 -25.85 5.35 -2.61
N SER A 32 -24.63 4.89 -2.75
CA SER A 32 -23.71 5.39 -3.74
C SER A 32 -24.16 5.10 -5.17
N ILE A 33 -24.64 3.88 -5.42
CA ILE A 33 -25.09 3.46 -6.75
C ILE A 33 -26.47 4.10 -7.08
N PHE A 34 -27.50 3.78 -6.31
CA PHE A 34 -28.88 4.19 -6.60
C PHE A 34 -29.14 5.66 -6.30
N GLY A 35 -28.49 6.19 -5.25
CA GLY A 35 -28.65 7.57 -4.81
C GLY A 35 -27.83 8.58 -5.63
N ARG A 36 -26.74 8.16 -6.25
CA ARG A 36 -25.80 9.06 -6.96
C ARG A 36 -25.54 8.61 -8.39
N LEU A 37 -24.92 7.45 -8.62
CA LEU A 37 -24.46 7.02 -9.94
C LEU A 37 -25.63 6.87 -10.92
N LEU A 38 -26.70 6.18 -10.54
CA LEU A 38 -27.87 5.98 -11.40
C LEU A 38 -28.73 7.24 -11.58
N LYS A 39 -28.38 8.37 -10.94
CA LYS A 39 -29.00 9.68 -11.22
C LYS A 39 -28.31 10.42 -12.36
N LEU A 40 -27.18 9.95 -12.83
CA LEU A 40 -26.51 10.50 -14.01
C LEU A 40 -27.32 10.19 -15.28
N PRO A 41 -27.15 10.97 -16.35
CA PRO A 41 -27.78 10.72 -17.64
C PRO A 41 -27.46 9.31 -18.15
N ASP A 42 -28.43 8.66 -18.80
CA ASP A 42 -28.25 7.28 -19.29
C ASP A 42 -27.10 7.12 -20.30
N ALA A 43 -26.78 8.16 -21.06
CA ALA A 43 -25.66 8.18 -21.99
C ALA A 43 -24.28 8.37 -21.33
N THR A 44 -24.22 8.59 -20.00
CA THR A 44 -22.94 8.77 -19.32
C THR A 44 -22.14 7.46 -19.37
N LEU A 45 -20.92 7.53 -19.89
CA LEU A 45 -20.00 6.40 -19.98
C LEU A 45 -19.50 5.99 -18.60
N VAL A 46 -19.48 4.68 -18.31
CA VAL A 46 -19.01 4.10 -17.06
C VAL A 46 -17.65 3.42 -17.28
N TYR A 47 -16.65 3.89 -16.54
CA TYR A 47 -15.28 3.33 -16.52
C TYR A 47 -14.98 2.77 -15.13
N PRO A 48 -15.10 1.45 -14.93
CA PRO A 48 -14.71 0.81 -13.69
C PRO A 48 -13.18 0.68 -13.55
N ALA A 49 -12.70 0.40 -12.33
CA ALA A 49 -11.29 0.12 -12.09
C ALA A 49 -10.88 -1.28 -12.58
N HIS A 50 -11.81 -2.23 -12.59
CA HIS A 50 -11.57 -3.61 -13.00
C HIS A 50 -12.64 -4.08 -13.97
N ASP A 51 -12.23 -4.91 -14.91
CA ASP A 51 -13.10 -5.75 -15.70
C ASP A 51 -12.62 -7.21 -15.66
N TYR A 52 -13.57 -8.13 -15.57
CA TYR A 52 -13.31 -9.57 -15.47
C TYR A 52 -13.87 -10.36 -16.65
N LYS A 53 -14.41 -9.66 -17.66
CA LYS A 53 -15.13 -10.29 -18.79
C LYS A 53 -14.66 -9.85 -20.17
N GLY A 54 -13.77 -8.88 -20.25
CA GLY A 54 -13.27 -8.30 -21.51
C GLY A 54 -14.04 -7.06 -21.97
N ASP A 55 -14.92 -6.51 -21.11
CA ASP A 55 -15.65 -5.28 -21.39
C ASP A 55 -14.78 -4.06 -21.05
N THR A 56 -14.79 -3.03 -21.89
CA THR A 56 -13.93 -1.84 -21.69
C THR A 56 -14.70 -0.62 -21.18
N VAL A 57 -15.98 -0.50 -21.55
CA VAL A 57 -16.83 0.63 -21.20
C VAL A 57 -18.30 0.19 -21.25
N SER A 58 -19.14 0.80 -20.43
CA SER A 58 -20.58 0.68 -20.45
C SER A 58 -21.21 2.06 -20.32
N THR A 59 -22.54 2.15 -20.21
CA THR A 59 -23.26 3.38 -19.92
C THR A 59 -24.15 3.21 -18.68
N ILE A 60 -24.51 4.31 -18.04
CA ILE A 60 -25.46 4.29 -16.92
C ILE A 60 -26.78 3.62 -17.33
N GLY A 61 -27.28 3.90 -18.54
CA GLY A 61 -28.49 3.28 -19.07
C GLY A 61 -28.38 1.77 -19.24
N GLU A 62 -27.25 1.29 -19.76
CA GLU A 62 -26.98 -0.13 -19.88
C GLU A 62 -26.85 -0.83 -18.52
N GLU A 63 -26.19 -0.20 -17.55
CA GLU A 63 -26.11 -0.78 -16.21
C GLU A 63 -27.47 -0.83 -15.52
N LYS A 64 -28.30 0.20 -15.68
CA LYS A 64 -29.71 0.16 -15.22
C LYS A 64 -30.49 -1.02 -15.82
N ALA A 65 -30.32 -1.25 -17.12
CA ALA A 65 -31.12 -2.25 -17.85
C ALA A 65 -30.62 -3.67 -17.65
N PHE A 66 -29.30 -3.89 -17.58
CA PHE A 66 -28.69 -5.21 -17.75
C PHE A 66 -27.80 -5.66 -16.61
N ASN A 67 -27.50 -4.80 -15.63
CA ASN A 67 -26.68 -5.22 -14.50
C ASN A 67 -27.53 -6.07 -13.54
N PRO A 68 -27.24 -7.38 -13.36
CA PRO A 68 -28.08 -8.26 -12.55
C PRO A 68 -28.12 -7.86 -11.06
N ARG A 69 -27.10 -7.16 -10.56
CA ARG A 69 -27.08 -6.69 -9.17
C ARG A 69 -27.90 -5.42 -8.93
N LEU A 70 -28.31 -4.75 -10.00
CA LEU A 70 -29.15 -3.56 -9.93
C LEU A 70 -30.64 -3.86 -10.17
N GLN A 71 -31.01 -5.11 -10.48
CA GLN A 71 -32.40 -5.55 -10.68
C GLN A 71 -33.10 -5.84 -9.36
N VAL A 72 -32.93 -4.97 -8.36
CA VAL A 72 -33.52 -5.09 -7.02
C VAL A 72 -34.57 -4.00 -6.80
N LYS A 73 -35.56 -4.29 -5.97
CA LYS A 73 -36.70 -3.37 -5.70
C LYS A 73 -36.48 -2.54 -4.43
N SER A 74 -35.53 -2.92 -3.59
CA SER A 74 -35.29 -2.25 -2.31
C SER A 74 -33.85 -2.41 -1.84
N ILE A 75 -33.44 -1.53 -0.93
CA ILE A 75 -32.15 -1.62 -0.25
C ILE A 75 -31.97 -2.95 0.52
N ASN A 76 -33.05 -3.48 1.10
CA ASN A 76 -32.97 -4.74 1.84
C ASN A 76 -32.73 -5.92 0.90
N GLU A 77 -33.37 -5.94 -0.27
CA GLU A 77 -33.12 -6.95 -1.30
C GLU A 77 -31.70 -6.88 -1.84
N TYR A 78 -31.17 -5.66 -2.03
CA TYR A 78 -29.77 -5.47 -2.42
C TYR A 78 -28.80 -6.00 -1.37
N VAL A 79 -29.02 -5.68 -0.10
CA VAL A 79 -28.21 -6.15 1.03
C VAL A 79 -28.22 -7.67 1.11
N GLU A 80 -29.39 -8.30 0.97
CA GLU A 80 -29.53 -9.75 0.96
C GLU A 80 -28.77 -10.38 -0.21
N LEU A 81 -28.92 -9.81 -1.41
CA LEU A 81 -28.18 -10.25 -2.59
C LEU A 81 -26.66 -10.17 -2.36
N MET A 82 -26.17 -9.05 -1.86
CA MET A 82 -24.75 -8.83 -1.63
C MET A 82 -24.17 -9.75 -0.56
N ASN A 83 -24.91 -10.00 0.53
CA ASN A 83 -24.49 -10.90 1.61
C ASN A 83 -24.47 -12.38 1.17
N ASN A 84 -25.22 -12.73 0.14
CA ASN A 84 -25.31 -14.09 -0.40
C ASN A 84 -24.37 -14.33 -1.60
N LEU A 85 -23.54 -13.38 -1.97
CA LEU A 85 -22.54 -13.55 -3.03
C LEU A 85 -21.46 -14.52 -2.55
N LYS A 86 -21.55 -15.77 -2.96
CA LYS A 86 -20.55 -16.82 -2.68
C LYS A 86 -19.39 -16.72 -3.68
N LEU A 87 -18.61 -15.64 -3.59
CA LEU A 87 -17.44 -15.45 -4.44
C LEU A 87 -16.21 -16.08 -3.79
N ALA A 88 -15.40 -16.78 -4.58
CA ALA A 88 -14.11 -17.28 -4.10
C ALA A 88 -13.24 -16.10 -3.63
N ASN A 89 -12.48 -16.31 -2.55
CA ASN A 89 -11.52 -15.30 -2.11
C ASN A 89 -10.37 -15.21 -3.11
N PRO A 90 -9.88 -13.99 -3.41
CA PRO A 90 -8.65 -13.83 -4.16
C PRO A 90 -7.51 -14.59 -3.49
N LYS A 91 -6.62 -15.15 -4.30
CA LYS A 91 -5.38 -15.75 -3.80
C LYS A 91 -4.64 -14.73 -2.94
N MET A 92 -4.06 -15.15 -1.84
CA MET A 92 -3.32 -14.28 -0.88
C MET A 92 -4.17 -13.31 -0.04
N MET A 93 -5.49 -13.37 -0.10
CA MET A 93 -6.37 -12.49 0.68
C MET A 93 -6.15 -12.64 2.18
N ASP A 94 -5.98 -13.89 2.64
CA ASP A 94 -5.74 -14.23 4.04
C ASP A 94 -4.40 -13.69 4.58
N VAL A 95 -3.48 -13.34 3.68
CA VAL A 95 -2.18 -12.73 4.01
C VAL A 95 -2.23 -11.21 3.83
N ALA A 96 -2.81 -10.75 2.72
CA ALA A 96 -2.80 -9.34 2.35
C ALA A 96 -3.70 -8.49 3.27
N VAL A 97 -4.89 -8.97 3.65
CA VAL A 97 -5.81 -8.21 4.51
C VAL A 97 -5.24 -8.01 5.91
N PRO A 98 -4.77 -9.03 6.64
CA PRO A 98 -4.11 -8.83 7.93
C PRO A 98 -2.86 -7.94 7.85
N ALA A 99 -2.09 -8.04 6.76
CA ALA A 99 -0.92 -7.19 6.55
C ALA A 99 -1.31 -5.72 6.32
N ASN A 100 -2.37 -5.47 5.54
CA ASN A 100 -2.90 -4.13 5.31
C ASN A 100 -3.61 -3.54 6.53
N MET A 101 -4.19 -4.39 7.39
CA MET A 101 -4.79 -3.99 8.67
C MET A 101 -3.74 -3.60 9.71
N LYS A 102 -2.58 -4.24 9.66
CA LYS A 102 -1.39 -3.77 10.38
C LYS A 102 -0.79 -2.60 9.59
N VAL A 103 -1.56 -1.54 9.41
CA VAL A 103 -1.02 -0.26 8.96
C VAL A 103 0.13 0.06 9.90
N GLY A 104 1.35 0.02 9.40
CA GLY A 104 2.54 0.33 10.19
C GLY A 104 2.35 1.68 10.89
N LEU A 105 3.00 1.87 12.01
CA LEU A 105 2.93 3.14 12.72
C LEU A 105 3.18 4.29 11.75
N HIS A 106 2.34 5.32 11.83
CA HIS A 106 2.52 6.53 11.02
C HIS A 106 3.94 7.09 11.23
N GLN A 107 4.58 7.66 10.19
CA GLN A 107 5.96 8.17 10.29
C GLN A 107 6.15 9.11 11.49
N ASP A 108 5.13 9.91 11.84
CA ASP A 108 5.17 10.79 13.02
C ASP A 108 5.24 10.01 14.34
N GLU A 109 4.59 8.86 14.43
CA GLU A 109 4.68 7.99 15.62
C GLU A 109 6.06 7.35 15.72
N ILE A 110 6.62 6.89 14.59
CA ILE A 110 7.99 6.39 14.49
C ILE A 110 8.99 7.47 14.95
N ALA A 111 8.78 8.71 14.50
CA ALA A 111 9.62 9.85 14.92
C ALA A 111 9.49 10.16 16.42
N ARG A 112 8.27 10.16 16.96
CA ARG A 112 8.03 10.36 18.42
C ARG A 112 8.69 9.28 19.28
N ARG A 113 8.81 8.05 18.79
CA ARG A 113 9.53 6.95 19.46
C ARG A 113 11.06 7.05 19.34
N GLY A 114 11.57 8.05 18.64
CA GLY A 114 13.02 8.20 18.39
C GLY A 114 13.60 7.21 17.38
N TRP A 115 12.76 6.57 16.59
CA TRP A 115 13.16 5.56 15.59
C TRP A 115 13.34 6.15 14.19
N ALA A 116 13.19 7.45 14.03
CA ALA A 116 13.44 8.18 12.81
C ALA A 116 14.55 9.20 13.02
N ILE A 117 15.32 9.42 11.98
CA ILE A 117 16.26 10.55 11.89
C ILE A 117 15.96 11.33 10.62
N THR A 118 16.15 12.64 10.67
CA THR A 118 15.97 13.48 9.49
C THR A 118 17.06 13.19 8.43
N ALA A 119 16.79 13.50 7.18
CA ALA A 119 17.78 13.38 6.12
C ALA A 119 19.05 14.18 6.43
N ALA A 120 18.92 15.40 6.99
CA ALA A 120 20.04 16.23 7.40
C ALA A 120 20.90 15.55 8.49
N GLN A 121 20.28 14.94 9.50
CA GLN A 121 21.01 14.18 10.53
C GLN A 121 21.69 12.94 9.94
N SER A 122 21.03 12.26 8.99
CA SER A 122 21.57 11.05 8.38
C SER A 122 22.83 11.31 7.54
N LEU A 123 22.98 12.50 6.95
CA LEU A 123 24.20 12.92 6.25
C LEU A 123 25.46 12.82 7.12
N SER A 124 25.32 13.06 8.43
CA SER A 124 26.45 13.04 9.37
C SER A 124 26.83 11.65 9.87
N ILE A 125 25.98 10.64 9.66
CA ILE A 125 26.17 9.28 10.19
C ILE A 125 26.31 8.20 9.12
N VAL A 126 25.76 8.41 7.93
CA VAL A 126 25.95 7.47 6.80
C VAL A 126 27.43 7.38 6.45
N GLY A 127 27.93 6.17 6.28
CA GLY A 127 29.34 5.88 6.05
C GLY A 127 30.19 5.69 7.32
N LYS A 128 29.65 5.92 8.52
CA LYS A 128 30.34 5.59 9.76
C LYS A 128 30.41 4.08 9.96
N PRO A 129 31.48 3.55 10.59
CA PRO A 129 31.70 2.11 10.75
C PRO A 129 30.66 1.44 11.63
N ASP A 130 29.98 2.16 12.52
CA ASP A 130 28.92 1.71 13.42
C ASP A 130 27.52 1.78 12.82
N VAL A 131 27.36 2.19 11.56
CA VAL A 131 26.07 2.30 10.86
C VAL A 131 26.07 1.42 9.62
N ALA A 132 25.03 0.63 9.46
CA ALA A 132 24.71 -0.08 8.22
C ALA A 132 23.48 0.55 7.58
N LEU A 133 23.64 1.17 6.43
CA LEU A 133 22.56 1.74 5.65
C LEU A 133 21.92 0.66 4.76
N ILE A 134 20.62 0.46 4.88
CA ILE A 134 19.84 -0.58 4.19
C ILE A 134 18.85 0.09 3.24
N ASP A 135 19.01 -0.16 1.94
CA ASP A 135 18.08 0.33 0.92
C ASP A 135 17.03 -0.74 0.61
N LEU A 136 15.77 -0.43 0.97
CA LEU A 136 14.62 -1.32 0.85
C LEU A 136 13.90 -1.23 -0.50
N ARG A 137 14.38 -0.40 -1.40
CA ARG A 137 13.78 -0.19 -2.72
C ARG A 137 14.03 -1.39 -3.62
N GLU A 138 13.14 -1.54 -4.61
CA GLU A 138 13.35 -2.50 -5.67
C GLU A 138 14.56 -2.12 -6.54
N ARG A 139 15.15 -3.13 -7.20
CA ARG A 139 16.30 -2.93 -8.07
C ARG A 139 16.05 -1.85 -9.14
N THR A 140 14.89 -1.89 -9.78
CA THR A 140 14.49 -0.92 -10.82
C THR A 140 14.34 0.50 -10.29
N GLU A 141 13.90 0.68 -9.03
CA GLU A 141 13.84 1.99 -8.39
C GLU A 141 15.26 2.55 -8.15
N ARG A 142 16.20 1.69 -7.72
CA ARG A 142 17.59 2.06 -7.49
C ARG A 142 18.31 2.45 -8.78
N GLU A 143 18.17 1.65 -9.84
CA GLU A 143 18.75 1.92 -11.16
C GLU A 143 18.23 3.24 -11.74
N ARG A 144 16.93 3.53 -11.57
CA ARG A 144 16.30 4.75 -12.10
C ARG A 144 16.64 6.01 -11.30
N HIS A 145 16.75 5.91 -10.00
CA HIS A 145 16.82 7.07 -9.11
C HIS A 145 18.14 7.23 -8.37
N GLY A 146 19.13 6.39 -8.66
CA GLY A 146 20.43 6.37 -7.98
C GLY A 146 20.36 5.77 -6.58
N THR A 147 21.51 5.52 -5.97
CA THR A 147 21.65 4.88 -4.64
C THR A 147 22.50 5.73 -3.72
N ILE A 148 22.26 5.67 -2.42
CA ILE A 148 23.16 6.27 -1.43
C ILE A 148 24.42 5.42 -1.37
N PRO A 149 25.64 6.01 -1.50
CA PRO A 149 26.89 5.25 -1.48
C PRO A 149 27.03 4.37 -0.23
N GLY A 150 27.48 3.12 -0.42
CA GLY A 150 27.67 2.17 0.68
C GLY A 150 26.39 1.54 1.24
N SER A 151 25.23 1.80 0.64
CA SER A 151 23.98 1.14 1.05
C SER A 151 23.95 -0.33 0.65
N LEU A 152 23.58 -1.20 1.60
CA LEU A 152 23.25 -2.60 1.35
C LEU A 152 21.85 -2.69 0.72
N HIS A 153 21.71 -3.52 -0.29
CA HIS A 153 20.42 -3.72 -0.96
C HIS A 153 19.68 -4.90 -0.34
N VAL A 154 18.58 -4.62 0.33
CA VAL A 154 17.65 -5.63 0.85
C VAL A 154 16.24 -5.19 0.47
N PRO A 155 15.67 -5.67 -0.65
CA PRO A 155 14.33 -5.30 -1.07
C PRO A 155 13.29 -5.56 0.02
N TYR A 156 12.31 -4.66 0.16
CA TYR A 156 11.31 -4.72 1.23
C TYR A 156 10.60 -6.10 1.34
N PRO A 157 10.26 -6.82 0.24
CA PRO A 157 9.66 -8.14 0.35
C PRO A 157 10.53 -9.20 1.08
N SER A 158 11.86 -9.06 1.04
CA SER A 158 12.79 -9.98 1.72
C SER A 158 13.17 -9.52 3.15
N LEU A 159 12.63 -8.40 3.62
CA LEU A 159 13.00 -7.80 4.89
C LEU A 159 12.80 -8.77 6.07
N LEU A 160 11.63 -9.38 6.19
CA LEU A 160 11.29 -10.23 7.35
C LEU A 160 12.24 -11.40 7.49
N GLU A 161 12.63 -12.04 6.40
CA GLU A 161 13.62 -13.11 6.39
C GLU A 161 15.00 -12.60 6.90
N ASN A 162 15.40 -11.42 6.47
CA ASN A 162 16.70 -10.85 6.80
C ASN A 162 16.82 -10.33 8.25
N ILE A 163 15.72 -9.88 8.87
CA ILE A 163 15.72 -9.41 10.27
C ILE A 163 15.37 -10.50 11.29
N SER A 164 14.88 -11.66 10.85
CA SER A 164 14.64 -12.82 11.71
C SER A 164 15.95 -13.42 12.21
N GLU A 165 15.90 -14.18 13.29
CA GLU A 165 17.06 -14.88 13.85
C GLU A 165 17.77 -15.73 12.79
N GLY A 166 19.08 -15.57 12.65
CA GLY A 166 19.89 -16.18 11.60
C GLY A 166 19.86 -15.44 10.24
N GLY A 167 19.00 -14.44 10.07
CA GLY A 167 18.96 -13.60 8.87
C GLY A 167 20.15 -12.64 8.78
N MET A 168 20.52 -12.24 7.57
CA MET A 168 21.71 -11.44 7.31
C MET A 168 21.75 -10.12 8.09
N LEU A 169 20.66 -9.40 8.18
CA LEU A 169 20.61 -8.13 8.93
C LEU A 169 20.59 -8.35 10.45
N HIS A 170 19.98 -9.46 10.91
CA HIS A 170 20.00 -9.83 12.31
C HIS A 170 21.43 -10.15 12.75
N GLU A 171 22.14 -11.01 12.01
CA GLU A 171 23.53 -11.35 12.29
C GLU A 171 24.46 -10.14 12.19
N LEU A 172 24.25 -9.28 11.18
CA LEU A 172 25.02 -8.04 11.04
C LEU A 172 24.87 -7.15 12.28
N ALA A 173 23.65 -6.93 12.75
CA ALA A 173 23.38 -6.08 13.91
C ALA A 173 23.92 -6.68 15.21
N LYS A 174 23.78 -8.00 15.40
CA LYS A 174 24.22 -8.70 16.63
C LYS A 174 25.72 -8.88 16.71
N SER A 175 26.37 -9.32 15.61
CA SER A 175 27.81 -9.61 15.62
C SER A 175 28.69 -8.37 15.58
N THR A 176 28.21 -7.29 14.94
CA THR A 176 29.02 -6.06 14.77
C THR A 176 28.53 -4.89 15.63
N SER A 177 27.42 -5.05 16.35
CA SER A 177 26.73 -3.98 17.08
C SER A 177 26.38 -2.75 16.23
N LYS A 178 26.30 -2.93 14.91
CA LYS A 178 25.94 -1.84 13.99
C LYS A 178 24.48 -1.46 14.12
N ARG A 179 24.23 -0.17 14.07
CA ARG A 179 22.89 0.41 13.94
C ARG A 179 22.37 0.18 12.53
N LEU A 180 21.22 -0.44 12.37
CA LEU A 180 20.56 -0.55 11.08
C LEU A 180 19.81 0.75 10.76
N LEU A 181 20.18 1.39 9.66
CA LEU A 181 19.51 2.59 9.15
C LEU A 181 18.77 2.25 7.86
N PHE A 182 17.46 2.16 7.92
CA PHE A 182 16.65 1.82 6.77
C PHE A 182 16.31 3.05 5.92
N CYS A 183 16.32 2.91 4.59
CA CYS A 183 15.77 3.89 3.68
C CYS A 183 14.90 3.24 2.59
N CYS A 184 13.94 4.00 2.07
CA CYS A 184 13.13 3.64 0.90
C CYS A 184 12.88 4.90 0.06
N ALA A 185 11.90 4.91 -0.84
CA ALA A 185 11.63 6.06 -1.69
C ALA A 185 11.19 7.31 -0.88
N PHE A 186 10.15 7.18 -0.03
CA PHE A 186 9.49 8.29 0.66
C PHE A 186 9.33 8.10 2.17
N GLY A 187 9.85 7.02 2.74
CA GLY A 187 9.87 6.79 4.19
C GLY A 187 8.87 5.76 4.71
N GLU A 188 7.81 5.38 3.96
CA GLU A 188 6.76 4.48 4.44
C GLU A 188 7.30 3.05 4.69
N ARG A 189 7.89 2.43 3.67
CA ARG A 189 8.48 1.08 3.78
C ARG A 189 9.56 1.01 4.87
N SER A 190 10.38 2.05 4.98
CA SER A 190 11.44 2.10 5.99
C SER A 190 10.91 2.34 7.41
N ALA A 191 9.81 3.07 7.58
CA ALA A 191 9.12 3.19 8.87
C ALA A 191 8.55 1.85 9.34
N MET A 192 7.91 1.10 8.42
CA MET A 192 7.42 -0.26 8.69
C MET A 192 8.57 -1.23 8.99
N ALA A 193 9.69 -1.09 8.29
CA ALA A 193 10.88 -1.91 8.52
C ALA A 193 11.47 -1.70 9.92
N VAL A 194 11.50 -0.46 10.40
CA VAL A 194 11.93 -0.16 11.78
C VAL A 194 11.02 -0.85 12.79
N GLN A 195 9.69 -0.76 12.63
CA GLN A 195 8.77 -1.44 13.54
C GLN A 195 9.05 -2.95 13.57
N ALA A 196 9.17 -3.59 12.39
CA ALA A 196 9.47 -5.02 12.31
C ALA A 196 10.82 -5.37 12.94
N ALA A 197 11.85 -4.54 12.76
CA ALA A 197 13.16 -4.74 13.37
C ALA A 197 13.12 -4.59 14.89
N GLN A 198 12.36 -3.63 15.43
CA GLN A 198 12.14 -3.47 16.88
C GLN A 198 11.44 -4.71 17.45
N ASP A 199 10.41 -5.21 16.77
CA ASP A 199 9.65 -6.40 17.16
C ASP A 199 10.54 -7.66 17.14
N ALA A 200 11.55 -7.70 16.25
CA ALA A 200 12.60 -8.75 16.20
C ALA A 200 13.76 -8.52 17.19
N GLY A 201 13.67 -7.54 18.09
CA GLY A 201 14.69 -7.27 19.11
C GLY A 201 15.92 -6.49 18.61
N LEU A 202 15.86 -5.90 17.41
CA LEU A 202 16.91 -5.04 16.86
C LEU A 202 16.68 -3.58 17.27
N VAL A 203 16.78 -3.32 18.57
CA VAL A 203 16.34 -2.06 19.22
C VAL A 203 17.10 -0.80 18.80
N SER A 204 18.26 -0.93 18.16
CA SER A 204 19.02 0.22 17.63
C SER A 204 18.58 0.64 16.23
N ALA A 205 17.65 -0.09 15.60
CA ALA A 205 17.17 0.19 14.25
C ALA A 205 16.46 1.54 14.16
N CYS A 206 16.69 2.26 13.08
CA CYS A 206 16.00 3.51 12.76
C CYS A 206 15.85 3.68 11.23
N HIS A 207 15.16 4.72 10.80
CA HIS A 207 15.05 5.02 9.37
C HIS A 207 15.27 6.49 9.04
N ILE A 208 15.55 6.76 7.76
CA ILE A 208 15.62 8.12 7.21
C ILE A 208 14.19 8.59 6.95
N GLN A 209 13.73 9.59 7.71
CA GLN A 209 12.41 10.19 7.50
C GLN A 209 12.31 10.82 6.11
N GLY A 210 11.23 10.52 5.39
CA GLY A 210 11.05 10.97 4.01
C GLY A 210 11.90 10.22 2.98
N GLY A 211 12.69 9.23 3.40
CA GLY A 211 13.44 8.34 2.51
C GLY A 211 14.49 9.05 1.65
N ILE A 212 14.74 8.45 0.47
CA ILE A 212 15.75 8.98 -0.47
C ILE A 212 15.30 10.29 -1.13
N ASP A 213 14.00 10.58 -1.18
CA ASP A 213 13.50 11.87 -1.64
C ASP A 213 13.95 13.01 -0.71
N ALA A 214 13.79 12.82 0.60
CA ALA A 214 14.29 13.78 1.59
C ALA A 214 15.83 13.87 1.61
N TRP A 215 16.52 12.72 1.41
CA TRP A 215 17.96 12.68 1.27
C TRP A 215 18.44 13.56 0.10
N LYS A 216 17.81 13.46 -1.07
CA LYS A 216 18.09 14.31 -2.25
C LYS A 216 17.86 15.78 -1.95
N LYS A 217 16.74 16.12 -1.30
CA LYS A 217 16.41 17.51 -0.92
C LYS A 217 17.40 18.09 0.08
N ALA A 218 18.03 17.24 0.90
CA ALA A 218 19.13 17.62 1.80
C ALA A 218 20.51 17.62 1.11
N SER A 219 20.58 17.52 -0.21
CA SER A 219 21.80 17.47 -1.03
C SER A 219 22.73 16.28 -0.69
N GLY A 220 22.14 15.15 -0.26
CA GLY A 220 22.88 13.94 0.00
C GLY A 220 23.43 13.30 -1.29
N PRO A 221 24.68 12.76 -1.27
CA PRO A 221 25.31 12.17 -2.46
C PRO A 221 24.56 10.92 -2.93
N LEU A 222 24.57 10.72 -4.26
CA LEU A 222 24.04 9.52 -4.92
C LEU A 222 25.05 9.01 -5.95
N THR A 223 25.02 7.70 -6.16
CA THR A 223 25.70 7.00 -7.28
C THR A 223 24.65 6.42 -8.22
N HIS A 224 24.94 6.44 -9.52
CA HIS A 224 24.13 5.87 -10.58
C HIS A 224 24.82 4.65 -11.19
#